data_0e265a588c461906dc263f9b39c8629b
#
_entry.id   0e265a588c461906dc263f9b39c8629b
#
_cell.length_a   1.000
_cell.length_b   1.000
_cell.length_c   1.000
_cell.angle_alpha   90.00
_cell.angle_beta   90.00
_cell.angle_gamma   90.00
#
_symmetry.space_group_name_H-M   'P 1'
#
loop_
_entity.id
_entity.type
_entity.pdbx_description
1 polymer ?
#
loop_
_entity_poly.entity_id
_entity_poly.type
_entity_poly.pdbx_seq_one_letter_code
_entity_poly.pdbx_strand_id
1 'polypeptide(L)'
;MKKIVKVILKLLIIIALIIGGIFAYKKYMEYLEEERIKNAIIKIDFITPLEIEYNKEIKLSDLIISINGELIDDFKIDTSIVGEKEINFKYINEENIKVPYKFKLNIVDKTQPILWLSDVYSVNVGTTKKLEELIMCGDDYDDNPTCIVTGEYDLSKIGSYNLTMEAIDFSGNKTTKDFLLKVVKPKSSSSSSTISFSYLYNQYKSDNTLIGIDVSKWQGDIDFEKIKEAGVEFVFIKLGGQNGIDGDYYIDPKFERNIEGFKSVNIPVGLYFYSYANSVSKAKEDALWVVDQIKGYEIDLPIAFDWENWSKFNSFHISFNNLTKAAGEFINTLKSNGYDGMLYSSKNYLEKIWLKNNYSTWLAHYTSNTDYEGTFKCWQRTSSAKIPGITVNTVDFDICYK
;
A
#
# COMPACT_ATOMS: atom_id res chain seq x y z
N MET A 1 -76.04 -21.79 -0.20
CA MET A 1 -74.73 -21.89 -0.93
C MET A 1 -74.70 -21.07 -2.21
N LYS A 2 -75.57 -21.27 -3.22
CA LYS A 2 -75.51 -20.54 -4.52
C LYS A 2 -75.61 -18.99 -4.46
N LYS A 3 -76.33 -18.40 -3.48
CA LYS A 3 -76.42 -16.94 -3.29
C LYS A 3 -75.13 -16.36 -2.71
N ILE A 4 -74.48 -17.04 -1.74
CA ILE A 4 -73.25 -16.60 -1.11
C ILE A 4 -72.08 -16.61 -2.13
N VAL A 5 -72.00 -17.65 -2.96
CA VAL A 5 -70.98 -17.77 -4.03
C VAL A 5 -71.16 -16.62 -5.06
N LYS A 6 -72.38 -16.21 -5.45
CA LYS A 6 -72.62 -15.10 -6.31
C LYS A 6 -72.20 -13.74 -5.71
N VAL A 7 -72.36 -13.56 -4.40
CA VAL A 7 -71.93 -12.33 -3.70
C VAL A 7 -70.38 -12.29 -3.62
N ILE A 8 -69.75 -13.38 -3.29
CA ILE A 8 -68.25 -13.47 -3.27
C ILE A 8 -67.68 -13.18 -4.68
N LEU A 9 -68.28 -13.78 -5.73
CA LEU A 9 -67.82 -13.54 -7.11
C LEU A 9 -67.96 -12.07 -7.51
N LYS A 10 -69.05 -11.40 -7.14
CA LYS A 10 -69.25 -9.95 -7.38
C LYS A 10 -68.20 -9.11 -6.63
N LEU A 11 -67.92 -9.45 -5.36
CA LEU A 11 -66.86 -8.80 -4.57
C LEU A 11 -65.49 -8.95 -5.20
N LEU A 12 -65.11 -10.16 -5.66
CA LEU A 12 -63.87 -10.42 -6.34
C LEU A 12 -63.70 -9.62 -7.65
N ILE A 13 -64.81 -9.50 -8.41
CA ILE A 13 -64.81 -8.65 -9.64
C ILE A 13 -64.61 -7.19 -9.29
N ILE A 14 -65.25 -6.66 -8.24
CA ILE A 14 -65.09 -5.28 -7.80
C ILE A 14 -63.66 -5.02 -7.35
N ILE A 15 -63.06 -5.96 -6.54
CA ILE A 15 -61.68 -5.87 -6.12
C ILE A 15 -60.73 -5.88 -7.34
N ALA A 16 -60.94 -6.76 -8.29
CA ALA A 16 -60.16 -6.82 -9.53
C ALA A 16 -60.22 -5.52 -10.33
N LEU A 17 -61.42 -4.89 -10.44
CA LEU A 17 -61.60 -3.59 -11.11
C LEU A 17 -60.89 -2.46 -10.36
N ILE A 18 -60.96 -2.45 -9.01
CA ILE A 18 -60.23 -1.47 -8.19
C ILE A 18 -58.73 -1.63 -8.36
N ILE A 19 -58.17 -2.83 -8.31
CA ILE A 19 -56.74 -3.13 -8.52
C ILE A 19 -56.33 -2.71 -9.94
N GLY A 20 -57.15 -3.04 -10.96
CA GLY A 20 -56.90 -2.64 -12.32
C GLY A 20 -56.92 -1.12 -12.50
N GLY A 21 -57.84 -0.42 -11.85
CA GLY A 21 -57.92 1.04 -11.83
C GLY A 21 -56.72 1.69 -11.16
N ILE A 22 -56.27 1.17 -10.03
CA ILE A 22 -55.06 1.63 -9.35
C ILE A 22 -53.81 1.43 -10.21
N PHE A 23 -53.71 0.27 -10.86
CA PHE A 23 -52.58 -0.01 -11.77
C PHE A 23 -52.57 0.91 -12.98
N ALA A 24 -53.75 1.14 -13.63
CA ALA A 24 -53.89 2.07 -14.76
C ALA A 24 -53.58 3.52 -14.36
N TYR A 25 -54.03 3.96 -13.17
CA TYR A 25 -53.73 5.26 -12.62
C TYR A 25 -52.24 5.44 -12.36
N LYS A 26 -51.60 4.43 -11.75
CA LYS A 26 -50.16 4.45 -11.51
C LYS A 26 -49.39 4.59 -12.83
N LYS A 27 -49.73 3.82 -13.85
CA LYS A 27 -49.10 3.86 -15.15
C LYS A 27 -49.30 5.20 -15.88
N TYR A 28 -50.48 5.80 -15.70
CA TYR A 28 -50.75 7.14 -16.22
C TYR A 28 -49.92 8.22 -15.51
N MET A 29 -49.78 8.13 -14.20
CA MET A 29 -48.91 9.05 -13.43
C MET A 29 -47.43 8.90 -13.79
N GLU A 30 -46.96 7.67 -14.01
CA GLU A 30 -45.62 7.39 -14.53
C GLU A 30 -45.40 8.06 -15.91
N TYR A 31 -46.35 7.92 -16.81
CA TYR A 31 -46.31 8.55 -18.13
C TYR A 31 -46.25 10.10 -18.03
N LEU A 32 -47.05 10.70 -17.16
CA LEU A 32 -47.04 12.16 -16.98
C LEU A 32 -45.69 12.64 -16.40
N GLU A 33 -45.10 11.88 -15.49
CA GLU A 33 -43.80 12.21 -14.93
C GLU A 33 -42.69 12.05 -15.97
N GLU A 34 -42.71 11.03 -16.81
CA GLU A 34 -41.78 10.85 -17.93
C GLU A 34 -41.87 12.04 -18.91
N GLU A 35 -43.08 12.50 -19.26
CA GLU A 35 -43.27 13.67 -20.11
C GLU A 35 -42.77 14.98 -19.46
N ARG A 36 -42.96 15.14 -18.15
CA ARG A 36 -42.40 16.28 -17.39
C ARG A 36 -40.88 16.29 -17.42
N ILE A 37 -40.25 15.12 -17.15
CA ILE A 37 -38.79 14.97 -17.20
C ILE A 37 -38.24 15.25 -18.60
N LYS A 38 -38.92 14.75 -19.64
CA LYS A 38 -38.51 14.95 -21.03
C LYS A 38 -38.53 16.42 -21.47
N ASN A 39 -39.45 17.20 -20.92
CA ASN A 39 -39.61 18.62 -21.24
C ASN A 39 -38.88 19.55 -20.25
N ALA A 40 -38.22 19.00 -19.23
CA ALA A 40 -37.53 19.78 -18.23
C ALA A 40 -36.35 20.58 -18.83
N ILE A 41 -36.21 21.82 -18.37
CA ILE A 41 -35.06 22.64 -18.75
C ILE A 41 -33.83 22.16 -18.01
N ILE A 42 -32.80 21.73 -18.76
CA ILE A 42 -31.54 21.26 -18.24
C ILE A 42 -30.44 22.28 -18.55
N LYS A 43 -29.80 22.83 -17.52
CA LYS A 43 -28.63 23.71 -17.64
C LYS A 43 -27.61 23.29 -16.60
N ILE A 44 -26.55 22.62 -17.05
CA ILE A 44 -25.45 22.18 -16.22
C ILE A 44 -24.16 22.47 -16.97
N ASP A 45 -23.25 23.21 -16.35
CA ASP A 45 -21.93 23.49 -16.87
C ASP A 45 -20.90 22.73 -16.02
N PHE A 46 -20.03 22.02 -16.67
CA PHE A 46 -18.96 21.25 -16.05
C PHE A 46 -17.61 21.92 -16.25
N ILE A 47 -16.63 21.52 -15.42
CA ILE A 47 -15.23 21.87 -15.64
C ILE A 47 -14.77 21.44 -17.05
N THR A 48 -13.82 22.17 -17.64
CA THR A 48 -13.29 21.85 -18.96
C THR A 48 -11.74 21.88 -18.91
N PRO A 49 -11.07 20.81 -19.32
CA PRO A 49 -11.59 19.53 -19.76
C PRO A 49 -12.25 18.74 -18.62
N LEU A 50 -13.19 17.85 -18.96
CA LEU A 50 -13.85 16.97 -17.99
C LEU A 50 -12.96 15.75 -17.72
N GLU A 51 -11.82 16.04 -17.11
CA GLU A 51 -10.76 15.09 -16.78
C GLU A 51 -10.38 15.20 -15.32
N ILE A 52 -10.11 14.07 -14.69
CA ILE A 52 -9.62 13.99 -13.31
C ILE A 52 -8.46 13.01 -13.24
N GLU A 53 -7.44 13.41 -12.51
CA GLU A 53 -6.30 12.57 -12.21
C GLU A 53 -6.72 11.32 -11.44
N TYR A 54 -6.13 10.20 -11.78
CA TYR A 54 -6.26 8.92 -11.12
C TYR A 54 -6.04 9.05 -9.59
N ASN A 55 -6.82 8.30 -8.83
CA ASN A 55 -6.77 8.27 -7.36
C ASN A 55 -7.06 9.60 -6.64
N LYS A 56 -7.52 10.63 -7.33
CA LYS A 56 -7.89 11.90 -6.72
C LYS A 56 -9.24 11.78 -6.02
N GLU A 57 -9.30 12.18 -4.76
CA GLU A 57 -10.58 12.28 -4.03
C GLU A 57 -11.38 13.49 -4.54
N ILE A 58 -12.53 13.23 -5.13
CA ILE A 58 -13.47 14.25 -5.63
C ILE A 58 -14.91 13.84 -5.34
N LYS A 59 -15.79 14.85 -5.28
CA LYS A 59 -17.23 14.69 -5.26
C LYS A 59 -17.84 15.16 -6.57
N LEU A 60 -19.12 14.82 -6.80
CA LEU A 60 -19.85 15.26 -7.97
C LEU A 60 -19.89 16.79 -8.10
N SER A 61 -20.08 17.50 -6.98
CA SER A 61 -20.10 18.97 -6.94
C SER A 61 -18.80 19.62 -7.40
N ASP A 62 -17.65 18.95 -7.23
CA ASP A 62 -16.35 19.49 -7.65
C ASP A 62 -16.20 19.57 -9.19
N LEU A 63 -17.03 18.83 -9.92
CA LEU A 63 -17.05 18.82 -11.38
C LEU A 63 -18.03 19.83 -12.00
N ILE A 64 -18.96 20.35 -11.22
CA ILE A 64 -20.06 21.21 -11.69
C ILE A 64 -19.71 22.67 -11.42
N ILE A 65 -19.63 23.48 -12.49
CA ILE A 65 -19.45 24.94 -12.39
C ILE A 65 -20.77 25.61 -12.08
N SER A 66 -21.85 25.23 -12.79
CA SER A 66 -23.19 25.74 -12.55
C SER A 66 -24.25 24.68 -12.82
N ILE A 67 -25.38 24.79 -12.14
CA ILE A 67 -26.55 23.93 -12.31
C ILE A 67 -27.81 24.74 -12.02
N ASN A 68 -28.85 24.56 -12.87
CA ASN A 68 -30.15 25.20 -12.65
C ASN A 68 -31.01 24.41 -11.66
N GLY A 69 -30.53 24.28 -10.43
CA GLY A 69 -31.21 23.54 -9.38
C GLY A 69 -30.27 23.05 -8.28
N GLU A 70 -30.64 21.98 -7.59
CA GLU A 70 -29.90 21.43 -6.45
C GLU A 70 -29.66 19.95 -6.63
N LEU A 71 -28.44 19.50 -6.34
CA LEU A 71 -28.08 18.08 -6.30
C LEU A 71 -28.89 17.36 -5.22
N ILE A 72 -29.42 16.18 -5.53
CA ILE A 72 -30.11 15.33 -4.54
C ILE A 72 -29.09 14.61 -3.67
N ASP A 73 -27.94 14.23 -4.25
CA ASP A 73 -26.85 13.54 -3.59
C ASP A 73 -25.51 14.02 -4.16
N ASP A 74 -24.60 14.40 -3.30
CA ASP A 74 -23.23 14.81 -3.63
C ASP A 74 -22.25 13.72 -3.19
N PHE A 75 -22.18 12.66 -3.97
CA PHE A 75 -21.38 11.49 -3.68
C PHE A 75 -19.93 11.62 -4.15
N LYS A 76 -19.04 10.87 -3.50
CA LYS A 76 -17.64 10.69 -3.94
C LYS A 76 -17.61 9.89 -5.24
N ILE A 77 -16.81 10.35 -6.18
CA ILE A 77 -16.56 9.64 -7.44
C ILE A 77 -15.33 8.74 -7.25
N ASP A 78 -15.50 7.48 -7.58
CA ASP A 78 -14.37 6.54 -7.61
C ASP A 78 -13.50 6.81 -8.85
N THR A 79 -12.27 7.24 -8.63
CA THR A 79 -11.24 7.57 -9.63
C THR A 79 -10.10 6.54 -9.66
N SER A 80 -10.33 5.35 -9.13
CA SER A 80 -9.29 4.31 -8.95
C SER A 80 -8.88 3.58 -10.23
N ILE A 81 -9.58 3.81 -11.34
CA ILE A 81 -9.33 3.15 -12.64
C ILE A 81 -9.27 4.21 -13.73
N VAL A 82 -8.15 4.24 -14.47
CA VAL A 82 -7.96 5.10 -15.64
C VAL A 82 -8.89 4.69 -16.78
N GLY A 83 -9.46 5.68 -17.46
CA GLY A 83 -10.37 5.50 -18.57
C GLY A 83 -11.65 6.32 -18.48
N GLU A 84 -12.54 6.14 -19.44
CA GLU A 84 -13.83 6.82 -19.50
C GLU A 84 -14.82 6.17 -18.53
N LYS A 85 -15.43 6.96 -17.65
CA LYS A 85 -16.42 6.53 -16.67
C LYS A 85 -17.74 7.28 -16.88
N GLU A 86 -18.85 6.57 -17.04
CA GLU A 86 -20.17 7.18 -17.03
C GLU A 86 -20.63 7.47 -15.60
N ILE A 87 -20.94 8.74 -15.33
CA ILE A 87 -21.45 9.20 -14.04
C ILE A 87 -22.94 9.49 -14.18
N ASN A 88 -23.75 8.85 -13.34
CA ASN A 88 -25.19 9.01 -13.31
C ASN A 88 -25.61 9.67 -12.00
N PHE A 89 -26.41 10.74 -12.07
CA PHE A 89 -26.91 11.42 -10.89
C PHE A 89 -28.32 11.99 -11.14
N LYS A 90 -28.93 12.51 -10.07
CA LYS A 90 -30.23 13.20 -10.13
C LYS A 90 -30.13 14.54 -9.42
N TYR A 91 -30.84 15.53 -9.94
CA TYR A 91 -30.97 16.83 -9.30
C TYR A 91 -32.39 17.34 -9.41
N ILE A 92 -32.78 18.30 -8.59
CA ILE A 92 -34.08 19.00 -8.67
C ILE A 92 -33.80 20.31 -9.36
N ASN A 93 -34.44 20.53 -10.55
CA ASN A 93 -34.27 21.77 -11.30
C ASN A 93 -35.13 22.89 -10.72
N GLU A 94 -35.00 24.13 -11.25
CA GLU A 94 -35.79 25.32 -10.84
C GLU A 94 -37.29 25.12 -11.00
N GLU A 95 -37.75 24.21 -11.88
CA GLU A 95 -39.16 23.85 -12.08
C GLU A 95 -39.65 22.79 -11.07
N ASN A 96 -38.82 22.44 -10.06
CA ASN A 96 -39.09 21.41 -9.08
C ASN A 96 -39.33 20.01 -9.71
N ILE A 97 -38.59 19.72 -10.79
CA ILE A 97 -38.61 18.43 -11.47
C ILE A 97 -37.35 17.65 -11.08
N LYS A 98 -37.52 16.39 -10.74
CA LYS A 98 -36.41 15.49 -10.46
C LYS A 98 -35.82 14.94 -11.75
N VAL A 99 -34.74 15.56 -12.23
CA VAL A 99 -34.10 15.26 -13.50
C VAL A 99 -32.97 14.26 -13.33
N PRO A 100 -33.02 13.09 -13.99
CA PRO A 100 -31.86 12.22 -14.12
C PRO A 100 -30.90 12.80 -15.17
N TYR A 101 -29.60 12.77 -14.87
CA TYR A 101 -28.57 13.22 -15.77
C TYR A 101 -27.40 12.28 -15.81
N LYS A 102 -26.69 12.18 -16.93
CA LYS A 102 -25.51 11.40 -17.11
C LYS A 102 -24.46 12.12 -17.94
N PHE A 103 -23.22 11.92 -17.62
CA PHE A 103 -22.09 12.43 -18.39
C PHE A 103 -20.92 11.45 -18.32
N LYS A 104 -19.93 11.67 -19.19
CA LYS A 104 -18.70 10.90 -19.23
C LYS A 104 -17.59 11.72 -18.62
N LEU A 105 -16.92 11.14 -17.61
CA LEU A 105 -15.74 11.67 -16.96
C LEU A 105 -14.53 10.86 -17.46
N ASN A 106 -13.47 11.54 -17.88
CA ASN A 106 -12.22 10.90 -18.23
C ASN A 106 -11.28 10.87 -17.02
N ILE A 107 -10.97 9.69 -16.53
CA ILE A 107 -9.97 9.49 -15.48
C ILE A 107 -8.64 9.23 -16.16
N VAL A 108 -7.66 10.09 -15.91
CA VAL A 108 -6.36 10.08 -16.59
C VAL A 108 -5.24 9.85 -15.60
N ASP A 109 -4.20 9.20 -16.06
CA ASP A 109 -2.94 9.13 -15.36
C ASP A 109 -1.96 10.08 -16.08
N LYS A 110 -1.42 11.05 -15.32
CA LYS A 110 -0.42 12.04 -15.77
C LYS A 110 0.88 11.95 -14.99
N THR A 111 0.97 11.00 -14.06
CA THR A 111 2.16 10.75 -13.29
C THR A 111 3.23 10.11 -14.18
N GLN A 112 4.47 10.56 -14.06
CA GLN A 112 5.57 9.97 -14.81
C GLN A 112 6.15 8.80 -14.02
N PRO A 113 6.57 7.71 -14.68
CA PRO A 113 7.24 6.61 -14.02
C PRO A 113 8.56 7.04 -13.38
N ILE A 114 8.94 6.40 -12.28
CA ILE A 114 10.16 6.67 -11.52
C ILE A 114 11.29 5.75 -11.97
N LEU A 115 12.45 6.33 -12.26
CA LEU A 115 13.72 5.63 -12.39
C LEU A 115 14.51 5.77 -11.09
N TRP A 116 14.73 4.67 -10.36
CA TRP A 116 15.58 4.66 -9.17
C TRP A 116 17.05 4.57 -9.55
N LEU A 117 17.54 5.66 -10.09
CA LEU A 117 18.85 5.75 -10.73
C LEU A 117 19.58 7.01 -10.30
N SER A 118 20.80 6.87 -9.80
CA SER A 118 21.71 7.99 -9.54
C SER A 118 22.52 8.37 -10.80
N ASP A 119 23.13 9.54 -10.80
CA ASP A 119 23.96 10.02 -11.94
C ASP A 119 25.14 9.09 -12.23
N VAL A 120 25.58 8.31 -11.24
CA VAL A 120 26.57 7.26 -11.40
C VAL A 120 26.00 5.95 -10.87
N TYR A 121 25.89 4.95 -11.74
CA TYR A 121 25.46 3.61 -11.37
C TYR A 121 26.62 2.62 -11.51
N SER A 122 26.84 1.76 -10.54
CA SER A 122 27.98 0.84 -10.54
C SER A 122 27.53 -0.61 -10.50
N VAL A 123 28.12 -1.44 -11.36
CA VAL A 123 27.92 -2.89 -11.37
C VAL A 123 29.27 -3.62 -11.33
N ASN A 124 29.26 -4.85 -10.84
CA ASN A 124 30.46 -5.67 -10.85
C ASN A 124 30.73 -6.20 -12.26
N VAL A 125 32.00 -6.29 -12.63
CA VAL A 125 32.41 -6.93 -13.88
C VAL A 125 31.96 -8.38 -13.91
N GLY A 126 31.43 -8.83 -15.05
CA GLY A 126 30.84 -10.16 -15.21
C GLY A 126 29.38 -10.27 -14.77
N THR A 127 28.70 -9.17 -14.46
CA THR A 127 27.25 -9.14 -14.26
C THR A 127 26.54 -9.62 -15.52
N THR A 128 25.65 -10.61 -15.38
CA THR A 128 24.93 -11.25 -16.50
C THR A 128 23.53 -10.71 -16.75
N LYS A 129 22.96 -10.02 -15.75
CA LYS A 129 21.64 -9.37 -15.86
C LYS A 129 21.74 -8.11 -16.69
N LYS A 130 20.70 -7.79 -17.43
CA LYS A 130 20.56 -6.51 -18.13
C LYS A 130 20.38 -5.36 -17.14
N LEU A 131 20.74 -4.14 -17.53
CA LEU A 131 20.58 -2.97 -16.68
C LEU A 131 19.11 -2.67 -16.36
N GLU A 132 18.21 -2.96 -17.31
CA GLU A 132 16.77 -2.82 -17.14
C GLU A 132 16.20 -3.75 -16.06
N GLU A 133 16.89 -4.86 -15.75
CA GLU A 133 16.51 -5.76 -14.65
C GLU A 133 17.12 -5.34 -13.29
N LEU A 134 18.16 -4.55 -13.31
CA LEU A 134 18.93 -4.14 -12.13
C LEU A 134 18.50 -2.76 -11.60
N ILE A 135 18.10 -1.88 -12.50
CA ILE A 135 17.66 -0.52 -12.16
C ILE A 135 16.15 -0.57 -11.95
N MET A 136 15.72 -0.24 -10.74
CA MET A 136 14.30 -0.17 -10.42
C MET A 136 13.61 0.91 -11.27
N CYS A 137 12.55 0.51 -11.95
CA CYS A 137 11.68 1.30 -12.78
C CYS A 137 10.23 0.95 -12.39
N GLY A 138 9.44 1.92 -12.02
CA GLY A 138 8.08 1.68 -11.53
C GLY A 138 7.21 2.91 -11.63
N ASP A 139 5.93 2.71 -11.47
CA ASP A 139 4.90 3.73 -11.64
C ASP A 139 3.80 3.61 -10.57
N ASP A 140 3.03 4.67 -10.35
CA ASP A 140 1.96 4.64 -9.36
C ASP A 140 0.69 3.94 -9.87
N TYR A 141 0.48 3.88 -11.19
CA TYR A 141 -0.66 3.22 -11.83
C TYR A 141 -0.27 2.00 -12.66
N ASP A 142 0.73 2.14 -13.54
CA ASP A 142 1.20 1.04 -14.41
C ASP A 142 2.03 0.03 -13.60
N ASP A 143 1.62 -1.21 -13.60
CA ASP A 143 2.31 -2.30 -12.91
C ASP A 143 3.52 -2.86 -13.66
N ASN A 144 3.72 -2.44 -14.93
CA ASN A 144 4.81 -2.90 -15.77
C ASN A 144 5.26 -1.86 -16.80
N PRO A 145 5.73 -0.67 -16.37
CA PRO A 145 6.19 0.35 -17.31
C PRO A 145 7.36 -0.16 -18.17
N THR A 146 7.43 0.29 -19.41
CA THR A 146 8.50 -0.07 -20.32
C THR A 146 9.76 0.68 -19.97
N CYS A 147 10.86 -0.05 -19.68
CA CYS A 147 12.16 0.51 -19.28
C CYS A 147 13.22 0.11 -20.27
N ILE A 148 13.92 1.10 -20.84
CA ILE A 148 14.88 0.91 -21.92
C ILE A 148 16.17 1.65 -21.60
N VAL A 149 17.31 0.96 -21.71
CA VAL A 149 18.65 1.58 -21.65
C VAL A 149 19.19 1.71 -23.07
N THR A 150 19.67 2.90 -23.42
CA THR A 150 20.29 3.23 -24.71
C THR A 150 21.74 3.64 -24.52
N GLY A 151 22.57 3.29 -25.51
CA GLY A 151 24.01 3.47 -25.52
C GLY A 151 24.78 2.15 -25.56
N GLU A 152 26.05 2.20 -25.90
CA GLU A 152 26.90 1.00 -25.95
C GLU A 152 27.61 0.78 -24.62
N TYR A 153 27.57 -0.45 -24.11
CA TYR A 153 28.26 -0.84 -22.88
C TYR A 153 28.66 -2.33 -22.91
N ASP A 154 29.67 -2.68 -22.11
CA ASP A 154 30.16 -4.06 -21.99
C ASP A 154 30.36 -4.39 -20.50
N LEU A 155 29.44 -5.21 -19.94
CA LEU A 155 29.50 -5.63 -18.55
C LEU A 155 30.63 -6.64 -18.27
N SER A 156 31.26 -7.19 -19.29
CA SER A 156 32.40 -8.10 -19.13
C SER A 156 33.73 -7.37 -18.95
N LYS A 157 33.78 -6.05 -19.17
CA LYS A 157 34.98 -5.23 -19.10
C LYS A 157 34.85 -4.08 -18.12
N ILE A 158 35.87 -3.91 -17.29
CA ILE A 158 35.98 -2.73 -16.42
C ILE A 158 36.04 -1.48 -17.28
N GLY A 159 35.17 -0.50 -17.01
CA GLY A 159 35.08 0.72 -17.80
C GLY A 159 34.00 1.67 -17.29
N SER A 160 33.86 2.76 -18.03
CA SER A 160 32.82 3.78 -17.79
C SER A 160 32.09 4.07 -19.10
N TYR A 161 30.77 4.10 -19.07
CA TYR A 161 29.92 4.23 -20.25
C TYR A 161 28.84 5.27 -19.98
N ASN A 162 28.67 6.24 -20.87
CA ASN A 162 27.58 7.21 -20.81
C ASN A 162 26.33 6.57 -21.45
N LEU A 163 25.28 6.46 -20.69
CA LEU A 163 24.05 5.79 -21.09
C LEU A 163 22.85 6.68 -20.75
N THR A 164 21.75 6.44 -21.44
CA THR A 164 20.45 7.03 -21.14
C THR A 164 19.47 5.93 -20.78
N MET A 165 18.70 6.11 -19.72
CA MET A 165 17.57 5.24 -19.39
C MET A 165 16.26 6.01 -19.56
N GLU A 166 15.29 5.33 -20.17
CA GLU A 166 13.96 5.84 -20.42
C GLU A 166 12.93 4.89 -19.80
N ALA A 167 11.94 5.46 -19.13
CA ALA A 167 10.75 4.75 -18.64
C ALA A 167 9.51 5.36 -19.28
N ILE A 168 8.60 4.52 -19.76
CA ILE A 168 7.32 4.92 -20.37
C ILE A 168 6.23 4.06 -19.74
N ASP A 169 5.20 4.70 -19.18
CA ASP A 169 4.03 4.01 -18.65
C ASP A 169 2.98 3.73 -19.75
N PHE A 170 1.93 3.03 -19.37
CA PHE A 170 0.80 2.70 -20.24
C PHE A 170 0.05 3.94 -20.76
N SER A 171 0.03 5.03 -20.00
CA SER A 171 -0.64 6.29 -20.36
C SER A 171 0.20 7.15 -21.33
N GLY A 172 1.47 6.77 -21.55
CA GLY A 172 2.42 7.45 -22.42
C GLY A 172 3.23 8.54 -21.69
N ASN A 173 3.14 8.64 -20.35
CA ASN A 173 4.01 9.52 -19.60
C ASN A 173 5.42 8.95 -19.57
N LYS A 174 6.43 9.84 -19.57
CA LYS A 174 7.80 9.44 -19.83
C LYS A 174 8.78 10.13 -18.91
N THR A 175 9.71 9.34 -18.35
CA THR A 175 10.90 9.81 -17.64
C THR A 175 12.16 9.39 -18.39
N THR A 176 13.10 10.31 -18.55
CA THR A 176 14.39 10.04 -19.19
C THR A 176 15.51 10.52 -18.28
N LYS A 177 16.57 9.71 -18.13
CA LYS A 177 17.73 10.06 -17.31
C LYS A 177 19.04 9.59 -17.94
N ASP A 178 19.96 10.52 -18.11
CA ASP A 178 21.36 10.22 -18.47
C ASP A 178 22.15 9.81 -17.21
N PHE A 179 23.02 8.84 -17.35
CA PHE A 179 23.86 8.37 -16.25
C PHE A 179 25.19 7.79 -16.71
N LEU A 180 26.16 7.78 -15.80
CA LEU A 180 27.46 7.14 -16.01
C LEU A 180 27.43 5.74 -15.40
N LEU A 181 27.40 4.71 -16.24
CA LEU A 181 27.62 3.34 -15.79
C LEU A 181 29.10 3.12 -15.51
N LYS A 182 29.43 2.60 -14.32
CA LYS A 182 30.77 2.12 -13.97
C LYS A 182 30.74 0.62 -13.78
N VAL A 183 31.48 -0.10 -14.63
CA VAL A 183 31.76 -1.52 -14.45
C VAL A 183 33.05 -1.64 -13.64
N VAL A 184 32.95 -2.17 -12.43
CA VAL A 184 34.05 -2.18 -11.43
C VAL A 184 34.38 -3.60 -10.97
N LYS A 185 35.57 -3.79 -10.39
CA LYS A 185 35.88 -5.03 -9.65
C LYS A 185 35.00 -5.12 -8.41
N PRO A 186 34.56 -6.34 -8.02
CA PRO A 186 33.88 -6.53 -6.75
C PRO A 186 34.75 -5.97 -5.60
N LYS A 187 34.16 -5.12 -4.76
CA LYS A 187 34.83 -4.65 -3.55
C LYS A 187 34.86 -5.78 -2.53
N SER A 188 36.00 -6.03 -1.90
CA SER A 188 36.06 -6.83 -0.68
C SER A 188 35.19 -6.14 0.39
N SER A 189 34.38 -6.93 1.13
CA SER A 189 33.56 -6.41 2.23
C SER A 189 34.48 -5.71 3.25
N SER A 190 34.33 -4.40 3.41
CA SER A 190 34.91 -3.69 4.53
C SER A 190 34.14 -4.09 5.80
N SER A 191 34.85 -4.37 6.89
CA SER A 191 34.21 -4.55 8.21
C SER A 191 33.45 -3.26 8.55
N SER A 192 32.14 -3.35 8.68
CA SER A 192 31.32 -2.22 9.17
C SER A 192 31.75 -1.90 10.60
N SER A 193 31.92 -0.61 10.92
CA SER A 193 32.14 -0.18 12.30
C SER A 193 30.92 -0.53 13.14
N THR A 194 31.14 -1.21 14.27
CA THR A 194 30.07 -1.56 15.19
C THR A 194 29.89 -0.48 16.25
N ILE A 195 28.68 -0.31 16.77
CA ILE A 195 28.33 0.66 17.79
C ILE A 195 27.87 -0.10 19.03
N SER A 196 28.33 0.31 20.23
CA SER A 196 27.85 -0.31 21.48
C SER A 196 26.36 0.00 21.71
N PHE A 197 25.58 -1.01 22.06
CA PHE A 197 24.18 -0.83 22.44
C PHE A 197 24.03 0.13 23.64
N SER A 198 24.89 0.02 24.66
CA SER A 198 24.83 0.90 25.82
C SER A 198 25.10 2.37 25.48
N TYR A 199 25.96 2.65 24.49
CA TYR A 199 26.17 4.00 24.00
C TYR A 199 24.89 4.54 23.33
N LEU A 200 24.26 3.74 22.45
CA LEU A 200 23.00 4.10 21.80
C LEU A 200 21.86 4.26 22.82
N TYR A 201 21.75 3.33 23.78
CA TYR A 201 20.77 3.42 24.86
C TYR A 201 20.87 4.74 25.59
N ASN A 202 22.05 5.14 26.04
CA ASN A 202 22.25 6.41 26.75
C ASN A 202 21.96 7.65 25.89
N GLN A 203 22.12 7.54 24.58
CA GLN A 203 21.85 8.64 23.64
C GLN A 203 20.37 8.84 23.36
N TYR A 204 19.58 7.75 23.26
CA TYR A 204 18.19 7.82 22.78
C TYR A 204 17.13 7.53 23.83
N LYS A 205 17.51 6.99 25.02
CA LYS A 205 16.57 6.72 26.09
C LYS A 205 16.06 8.00 26.72
N SER A 206 14.75 8.13 26.80
CA SER A 206 14.03 9.22 27.46
C SER A 206 12.69 8.72 28.03
N ASP A 207 11.96 9.60 28.70
CA ASP A 207 10.62 9.28 29.21
C ASP A 207 9.61 8.98 28.09
N ASN A 208 9.85 9.52 26.88
CA ASN A 208 8.98 9.38 25.72
C ASN A 208 9.42 8.27 24.77
N THR A 209 10.50 7.55 25.05
CA THR A 209 11.03 6.50 24.17
C THR A 209 11.09 5.15 24.88
N LEU A 210 10.91 4.09 24.08
CA LEU A 210 11.25 2.71 24.42
C LEU A 210 12.41 2.30 23.53
N ILE A 211 13.39 1.60 24.10
CA ILE A 211 14.56 1.11 23.38
C ILE A 211 14.42 -0.40 23.17
N GLY A 212 14.57 -0.81 21.93
CA GLY A 212 14.41 -2.20 21.51
C GLY A 212 15.44 -2.67 20.50
N ILE A 213 15.22 -3.88 20.05
CA ILE A 213 16.01 -4.55 19.01
C ILE A 213 15.06 -5.32 18.10
N ASP A 214 15.50 -5.63 16.88
CA ASP A 214 14.85 -6.67 16.10
C ASP A 214 15.79 -7.83 15.81
N VAL A 215 15.23 -9.04 15.75
CA VAL A 215 16.00 -10.29 15.70
C VAL A 215 15.37 -11.32 14.76
N SER A 216 16.23 -12.18 14.23
CA SER A 216 15.88 -13.34 13.42
C SER A 216 16.88 -14.48 13.68
N LYS A 217 16.90 -15.48 12.82
CA LYS A 217 17.92 -16.52 12.82
C LYS A 217 19.36 -15.98 12.76
N TRP A 218 19.55 -14.78 12.25
CA TRP A 218 20.88 -14.20 12.04
C TRP A 218 21.59 -13.79 13.33
N GLN A 219 20.85 -13.57 14.42
CA GLN A 219 21.43 -13.30 15.74
C GLN A 219 21.86 -14.57 16.47
N GLY A 220 21.56 -15.75 15.91
CA GLY A 220 21.98 -17.06 16.46
C GLY A 220 21.32 -17.37 17.79
N ASP A 221 22.09 -17.84 18.74
CA ASP A 221 21.62 -18.13 20.09
C ASP A 221 21.72 -16.88 20.97
N ILE A 222 20.61 -16.50 21.56
CA ILE A 222 20.46 -15.29 22.37
C ILE A 222 20.45 -15.68 23.86
N ASP A 223 21.17 -14.94 24.68
CA ASP A 223 21.10 -14.97 26.14
C ASP A 223 20.12 -13.88 26.59
N PHE A 224 18.87 -14.26 26.81
CA PHE A 224 17.75 -13.35 27.04
C PHE A 224 17.91 -12.55 28.34
N GLU A 225 18.49 -13.12 29.38
CA GLU A 225 18.76 -12.42 30.64
C GLU A 225 19.75 -11.27 30.42
N LYS A 226 20.84 -11.51 29.71
CA LYS A 226 21.78 -10.43 29.36
C LYS A 226 21.18 -9.35 28.49
N ILE A 227 20.25 -9.70 27.59
CA ILE A 227 19.50 -8.71 26.78
C ILE A 227 18.63 -7.84 27.68
N LYS A 228 17.92 -8.45 28.64
CA LYS A 228 17.12 -7.73 29.64
C LYS A 228 17.99 -6.83 30.51
N GLU A 229 19.09 -7.31 31.02
CA GLU A 229 20.04 -6.55 31.81
C GLU A 229 20.69 -5.39 31.05
N ALA A 230 20.86 -5.53 29.72
CA ALA A 230 21.34 -4.46 28.86
C ALA A 230 20.32 -3.32 28.68
N GLY A 231 19.07 -3.51 29.08
CA GLY A 231 18.02 -2.47 29.07
C GLY A 231 17.09 -2.53 27.87
N VAL A 232 17.00 -3.66 27.15
CA VAL A 232 16.01 -3.83 26.07
C VAL A 232 14.60 -3.84 26.66
N GLU A 233 13.71 -2.99 26.11
CA GLU A 233 12.36 -2.78 26.61
C GLU A 233 11.31 -3.40 25.70
N PHE A 234 11.65 -3.71 24.44
CA PHE A 234 10.78 -4.43 23.48
C PHE A 234 11.63 -5.12 22.41
N VAL A 235 11.03 -6.05 21.70
CA VAL A 235 11.66 -6.73 20.57
C VAL A 235 10.69 -6.92 19.43
N PHE A 236 11.17 -6.76 18.18
CA PHE A 236 10.51 -7.29 16.98
C PHE A 236 11.19 -8.58 16.56
N ILE A 237 10.43 -9.66 16.37
CA ILE A 237 10.94 -10.99 16.02
C ILE A 237 10.48 -11.35 14.62
N LYS A 238 11.40 -11.84 13.78
CA LYS A 238 11.03 -12.43 12.50
C LYS A 238 10.15 -13.66 12.71
N LEU A 239 8.89 -13.61 12.29
CA LEU A 239 8.04 -14.78 12.23
C LEU A 239 8.50 -15.72 11.11
N GLY A 240 8.76 -15.17 9.96
CA GLY A 240 9.08 -15.91 8.75
C GLY A 240 8.90 -15.05 7.50
N GLY A 241 8.58 -15.69 6.39
CA GLY A 241 8.36 -15.01 5.10
C GLY A 241 8.04 -15.99 3.99
N GLN A 242 8.20 -15.52 2.74
CA GLN A 242 8.11 -16.35 1.55
C GLN A 242 9.49 -16.57 0.89
N ASN A 243 9.62 -17.62 0.09
CA ASN A 243 10.81 -17.93 -0.71
C ASN A 243 10.68 -17.42 -2.16
N GLY A 244 10.25 -16.16 -2.34
CA GLY A 244 9.98 -15.56 -3.65
C GLY A 244 8.49 -15.34 -3.90
N ILE A 245 8.13 -14.75 -5.04
CA ILE A 245 6.75 -14.34 -5.38
C ILE A 245 5.76 -15.52 -5.33
N ASP A 246 6.17 -16.67 -5.90
CA ASP A 246 5.37 -17.90 -5.93
C ASP A 246 5.94 -18.98 -5.00
N GLY A 247 6.83 -18.59 -4.07
CA GLY A 247 7.52 -19.54 -3.20
C GLY A 247 6.69 -19.92 -1.98
N ASP A 248 7.10 -21.04 -1.36
CA ASP A 248 6.49 -21.52 -0.12
C ASP A 248 6.75 -20.57 1.04
N TYR A 249 5.82 -20.53 1.97
CA TYR A 249 6.00 -19.88 3.26
C TYR A 249 6.99 -20.66 4.13
N TYR A 250 7.73 -19.95 4.94
CA TYR A 250 8.61 -20.53 5.95
C TYR A 250 8.52 -19.79 7.27
N ILE A 251 8.72 -20.50 8.37
CA ILE A 251 8.92 -19.92 9.70
C ILE A 251 10.42 -19.73 9.92
N ASP A 252 10.82 -18.60 10.52
CA ASP A 252 12.22 -18.38 10.90
C ASP A 252 12.66 -19.47 11.88
N PRO A 253 13.81 -20.15 11.66
CA PRO A 253 14.26 -21.27 12.50
C PRO A 253 14.47 -20.93 13.96
N LYS A 254 14.53 -19.65 14.33
CA LYS A 254 14.68 -19.19 15.71
C LYS A 254 13.40 -18.56 16.28
N PHE A 255 12.30 -18.53 15.53
CA PHE A 255 11.07 -17.88 15.94
C PHE A 255 10.56 -18.38 17.30
N GLU A 256 10.30 -19.69 17.43
CA GLU A 256 9.76 -20.27 18.67
C GLU A 256 10.67 -20.00 19.85
N ARG A 257 11.98 -20.27 19.70
CA ARG A 257 12.96 -20.01 20.76
C ARG A 257 13.01 -18.53 21.15
N ASN A 258 12.96 -17.63 20.18
CA ASN A 258 13.04 -16.20 20.45
C ASN A 258 11.79 -15.70 21.17
N ILE A 259 10.58 -16.07 20.71
CA ILE A 259 9.34 -15.60 21.34
C ILE A 259 9.22 -16.13 22.78
N GLU A 260 9.49 -17.42 23.03
CA GLU A 260 9.50 -18.02 24.37
C GLU A 260 10.55 -17.36 25.27
N GLY A 261 11.77 -17.15 24.73
CA GLY A 261 12.88 -16.57 25.48
C GLY A 261 12.63 -15.12 25.89
N PHE A 262 12.15 -14.26 24.99
CA PHE A 262 11.83 -12.87 25.33
C PHE A 262 10.64 -12.78 26.29
N LYS A 263 9.62 -13.60 26.12
CA LYS A 263 8.49 -13.68 27.05
C LYS A 263 8.93 -14.14 28.46
N SER A 264 9.88 -15.09 28.57
CA SER A 264 10.38 -15.59 29.86
C SER A 264 11.03 -14.48 30.70
N VAL A 265 11.62 -13.45 30.06
CA VAL A 265 12.22 -12.30 30.73
C VAL A 265 11.33 -11.06 30.75
N ASN A 266 10.05 -11.20 30.42
CA ASN A 266 9.06 -10.12 30.38
C ASN A 266 9.49 -8.94 29.47
N ILE A 267 9.95 -9.23 28.27
CA ILE A 267 10.16 -8.25 27.19
C ILE A 267 8.99 -8.34 26.23
N PRO A 268 8.22 -7.24 26.01
CA PRO A 268 7.13 -7.18 25.04
C PRO A 268 7.59 -7.51 23.63
N VAL A 269 6.76 -8.27 22.91
CA VAL A 269 7.09 -8.83 21.58
C VAL A 269 6.17 -8.27 20.51
N GLY A 270 6.76 -7.75 19.44
CA GLY A 270 6.16 -7.56 18.13
C GLY A 270 6.77 -8.51 17.11
N LEU A 271 6.20 -8.55 15.93
CA LEU A 271 6.67 -9.44 14.88
C LEU A 271 6.91 -8.70 13.58
N TYR A 272 7.67 -9.31 12.68
CA TYR A 272 7.71 -8.90 11.28
C TYR A 272 7.64 -10.11 10.34
N PHE A 273 7.03 -9.91 9.19
CA PHE A 273 6.86 -10.90 8.15
C PHE A 273 7.47 -10.42 6.84
N TYR A 274 8.46 -11.14 6.32
CA TYR A 274 9.15 -10.81 5.07
C TYR A 274 8.31 -11.23 3.88
N SER A 275 7.59 -10.27 3.29
CA SER A 275 6.61 -10.49 2.25
C SER A 275 7.22 -10.41 0.85
N TYR A 276 6.71 -11.25 -0.06
CA TYR A 276 6.90 -11.18 -1.50
C TYR A 276 5.57 -10.87 -2.22
N ALA A 277 4.61 -10.28 -1.53
CA ALA A 277 3.32 -9.97 -2.13
C ALA A 277 3.49 -9.06 -3.35
N ASN A 278 2.91 -9.50 -4.47
CA ASN A 278 2.83 -8.76 -5.72
C ASN A 278 1.39 -8.38 -6.07
N SER A 279 0.47 -8.49 -5.13
CA SER A 279 -0.92 -8.10 -5.26
C SER A 279 -1.58 -7.93 -3.90
N VAL A 280 -2.70 -7.22 -3.87
CA VAL A 280 -3.53 -7.02 -2.67
C VAL A 280 -4.04 -8.37 -2.13
N SER A 281 -4.45 -9.28 -3.03
CA SER A 281 -4.89 -10.63 -2.64
C SER A 281 -3.77 -11.43 -1.97
N LYS A 282 -2.55 -11.35 -2.50
CA LYS A 282 -1.41 -12.08 -1.95
C LYS A 282 -1.03 -11.55 -0.56
N ALA A 283 -1.07 -10.24 -0.37
CA ALA A 283 -0.84 -9.63 0.96
C ALA A 283 -1.89 -10.05 1.99
N LYS A 284 -3.16 -10.26 1.56
CA LYS A 284 -4.19 -10.84 2.42
C LYS A 284 -3.88 -12.29 2.80
N GLU A 285 -3.44 -13.10 1.84
CA GLU A 285 -3.01 -14.48 2.10
C GLU A 285 -1.83 -14.52 3.09
N ASP A 286 -0.84 -13.62 2.92
CA ASP A 286 0.29 -13.45 3.83
C ASP A 286 -0.19 -13.17 5.26
N ALA A 287 -1.11 -12.21 5.42
CA ALA A 287 -1.65 -11.86 6.74
C ALA A 287 -2.43 -13.01 7.38
N LEU A 288 -3.25 -13.73 6.60
CA LEU A 288 -3.99 -14.90 7.11
C LEU A 288 -3.04 -16.03 7.53
N TRP A 289 -1.98 -16.27 6.76
CA TRP A 289 -0.93 -17.20 7.14
C TRP A 289 -0.25 -16.79 8.45
N VAL A 290 0.13 -15.51 8.58
CA VAL A 290 0.70 -14.96 9.82
C VAL A 290 -0.22 -15.23 11.00
N VAL A 291 -1.53 -14.89 10.89
CA VAL A 291 -2.53 -15.12 11.94
C VAL A 291 -2.61 -16.59 12.32
N ASP A 292 -2.51 -17.50 11.34
CA ASP A 292 -2.56 -18.94 11.61
C ASP A 292 -1.33 -19.42 12.40
N GLN A 293 -0.13 -18.93 12.07
CA GLN A 293 1.10 -19.33 12.71
C GLN A 293 1.26 -18.82 14.16
N ILE A 294 0.63 -17.70 14.48
CA ILE A 294 0.75 -17.08 15.81
C ILE A 294 -0.37 -17.46 16.78
N LYS A 295 -1.24 -18.41 16.40
CA LYS A 295 -2.28 -18.92 17.29
C LYS A 295 -1.66 -19.51 18.57
N GLY A 296 -2.10 -18.98 19.71
CA GLY A 296 -1.59 -19.42 21.01
C GLY A 296 -0.41 -18.63 21.56
N TYR A 297 0.16 -17.72 20.77
CA TYR A 297 1.14 -16.75 21.26
C TYR A 297 0.46 -15.44 21.62
N GLU A 298 0.93 -14.81 22.67
CA GLU A 298 0.55 -13.45 23.05
C GLU A 298 1.52 -12.47 22.37
N ILE A 299 0.98 -11.61 21.49
CA ILE A 299 1.74 -10.58 20.77
C ILE A 299 1.37 -9.22 21.35
N ASP A 300 2.35 -8.48 21.88
CA ASP A 300 2.13 -7.24 22.63
C ASP A 300 2.19 -5.98 21.75
N LEU A 301 2.90 -6.07 20.63
CA LEU A 301 3.21 -4.96 19.73
C LEU A 301 2.73 -5.28 18.30
N PRO A 302 2.70 -4.29 17.40
CA PRO A 302 2.27 -4.53 16.03
C PRO A 302 3.08 -5.59 15.29
N ILE A 303 2.47 -6.13 14.23
CA ILE A 303 3.11 -7.04 13.27
C ILE A 303 3.42 -6.25 12.00
N ALA A 304 4.69 -6.20 11.62
CA ALA A 304 5.13 -5.39 10.49
C ALA A 304 5.03 -6.15 9.16
N PHE A 305 4.46 -5.47 8.16
CA PHE A 305 4.59 -5.83 6.76
C PHE A 305 5.96 -5.37 6.29
N ASP A 306 6.88 -6.32 6.10
CA ASP A 306 8.26 -6.10 5.68
C ASP A 306 8.42 -6.50 4.22
N TRP A 307 8.40 -5.50 3.33
CA TRP A 307 8.57 -5.69 1.89
C TRP A 307 9.80 -4.91 1.42
N GLU A 308 10.90 -5.63 1.12
CA GLU A 308 12.21 -5.03 0.83
C GLU A 308 12.81 -5.47 -0.53
N ASN A 309 11.99 -5.96 -1.44
CA ASN A 309 12.47 -6.53 -2.71
C ASN A 309 12.77 -5.47 -3.80
N TRP A 310 13.22 -4.29 -3.39
CA TRP A 310 13.45 -3.13 -4.26
C TRP A 310 14.42 -3.40 -5.41
N SER A 311 15.48 -4.19 -5.19
CA SER A 311 16.43 -4.58 -6.22
C SER A 311 15.88 -5.54 -7.28
N LYS A 312 14.67 -6.04 -7.07
CA LYS A 312 13.95 -6.94 -7.98
C LYS A 312 12.55 -6.40 -8.31
N PHE A 313 12.28 -5.14 -7.98
CA PHE A 313 10.95 -4.52 -8.09
C PHE A 313 10.30 -4.78 -9.44
N ASN A 314 11.03 -4.58 -10.54
CA ASN A 314 10.53 -4.77 -11.90
C ASN A 314 9.97 -6.19 -12.17
N SER A 315 10.41 -7.20 -11.42
CA SER A 315 9.91 -8.58 -11.57
C SER A 315 8.62 -8.87 -10.82
N PHE A 316 8.16 -7.93 -10.00
CA PHE A 316 6.90 -8.08 -9.25
C PHE A 316 5.68 -7.69 -10.07
N HIS A 317 5.85 -6.88 -11.12
CA HIS A 317 4.75 -6.37 -11.94
C HIS A 317 3.63 -5.81 -11.05
N ILE A 318 3.98 -4.87 -10.22
CA ILE A 318 3.08 -4.21 -9.27
C ILE A 318 3.31 -2.69 -9.29
N SER A 319 2.25 -1.91 -9.40
CA SER A 319 2.32 -0.46 -9.29
C SER A 319 2.51 -0.03 -7.82
N PHE A 320 3.02 1.19 -7.59
CA PHE A 320 3.19 1.71 -6.23
C PHE A 320 1.87 1.83 -5.48
N ASN A 321 0.77 2.13 -6.19
CA ASN A 321 -0.55 2.15 -5.59
C ASN A 321 -0.99 0.76 -5.14
N ASN A 322 -0.81 -0.25 -5.98
CA ASN A 322 -1.17 -1.62 -5.62
C ASN A 322 -0.28 -2.18 -4.51
N LEU A 323 1.01 -1.83 -4.48
CA LEU A 323 1.91 -2.16 -3.37
C LEU A 323 1.46 -1.50 -2.06
N THR A 324 1.08 -0.21 -2.12
CA THR A 324 0.56 0.51 -0.95
C THR A 324 -0.76 -0.10 -0.46
N LYS A 325 -1.67 -0.46 -1.38
CA LYS A 325 -2.91 -1.18 -1.06
C LYS A 325 -2.64 -2.57 -0.48
N ALA A 326 -1.62 -3.27 -0.97
CA ALA A 326 -1.23 -4.57 -0.44
C ALA A 326 -0.78 -4.47 1.03
N ALA A 327 0.06 -3.48 1.37
CA ALA A 327 0.41 -3.22 2.77
C ALA A 327 -0.83 -2.91 3.62
N GLY A 328 -1.76 -2.11 3.10
CA GLY A 328 -3.03 -1.81 3.78
C GLY A 328 -3.91 -3.03 4.00
N GLU A 329 -4.01 -3.91 3.02
CA GLU A 329 -4.79 -5.15 3.16
C GLU A 329 -4.18 -6.11 4.18
N PHE A 330 -2.84 -6.24 4.20
CA PHE A 330 -2.13 -6.99 5.24
C PHE A 330 -2.47 -6.46 6.63
N ILE A 331 -2.30 -5.15 6.84
CA ILE A 331 -2.57 -4.47 8.12
C ILE A 331 -4.05 -4.62 8.53
N ASN A 332 -4.98 -4.41 7.60
CA ASN A 332 -6.42 -4.51 7.86
C ASN A 332 -6.84 -5.95 8.16
N THR A 333 -6.25 -6.93 7.50
CA THR A 333 -6.51 -8.35 7.75
C THR A 333 -6.03 -8.75 9.15
N LEU A 334 -4.83 -8.31 9.57
CA LEU A 334 -4.35 -8.49 10.94
C LEU A 334 -5.31 -7.86 11.95
N LYS A 335 -5.73 -6.61 11.73
CA LYS A 335 -6.64 -5.89 12.62
C LYS A 335 -8.00 -6.58 12.75
N SER A 336 -8.53 -7.11 11.67
CA SER A 336 -9.79 -7.87 11.67
C SER A 336 -9.70 -9.18 12.45
N ASN A 337 -8.48 -9.67 12.72
CA ASN A 337 -8.19 -10.86 13.53
C ASN A 337 -7.65 -10.53 14.93
N GLY A 338 -7.72 -9.25 15.36
CA GLY A 338 -7.38 -8.83 16.71
C GLY A 338 -5.91 -8.47 16.94
N TYR A 339 -5.12 -8.26 15.88
CA TYR A 339 -3.71 -7.88 15.95
C TYR A 339 -3.50 -6.50 15.33
N ASP A 340 -2.62 -5.69 15.90
CA ASP A 340 -2.18 -4.45 15.27
C ASP A 340 -1.15 -4.72 14.17
N GLY A 341 -1.27 -3.98 13.07
CA GLY A 341 -0.34 -4.05 11.95
C GLY A 341 0.40 -2.74 11.73
N MET A 342 1.58 -2.81 11.13
CA MET A 342 2.38 -1.64 10.73
C MET A 342 3.13 -1.89 9.43
N LEU A 343 3.56 -0.80 8.78
CA LEU A 343 4.43 -0.85 7.61
C LEU A 343 5.89 -0.63 8.04
N TYR A 344 6.78 -1.56 7.67
CA TYR A 344 8.23 -1.33 7.76
C TYR A 344 8.77 -0.88 6.41
N SER A 345 9.52 0.21 6.38
CA SER A 345 10.27 0.62 5.19
C SER A 345 11.36 1.65 5.50
N SER A 346 12.33 1.78 4.59
CA SER A 346 13.33 2.82 4.69
C SER A 346 12.79 4.19 4.26
N LYS A 347 13.39 5.26 4.83
CA LYS A 347 13.03 6.65 4.56
C LYS A 347 12.84 6.94 3.06
N ASN A 348 13.83 6.57 2.25
CA ASN A 348 13.81 6.90 0.83
C ASN A 348 12.58 6.31 0.10
N TYR A 349 12.17 5.09 0.44
CA TYR A 349 11.01 4.46 -0.16
C TYR A 349 9.71 5.02 0.41
N LEU A 350 9.67 5.36 1.70
CA LEU A 350 8.53 6.04 2.32
C LEU A 350 8.23 7.39 1.67
N GLU A 351 9.26 8.13 1.28
CA GLU A 351 9.10 9.46 0.66
C GLU A 351 8.78 9.43 -0.83
N LYS A 352 9.15 8.35 -1.54
CA LYS A 352 9.13 8.36 -3.02
C LYS A 352 8.26 7.28 -3.66
N ILE A 353 8.00 6.19 -2.93
CA ILE A 353 7.34 5.00 -3.49
C ILE A 353 6.01 4.73 -2.81
N TRP A 354 6.00 4.68 -1.47
CA TRP A 354 4.77 4.46 -0.73
C TRP A 354 3.84 5.67 -0.87
N LEU A 355 2.70 5.46 -1.51
CA LEU A 355 1.73 6.54 -1.67
C LEU A 355 1.18 6.98 -0.32
N LYS A 356 0.60 8.20 -0.26
CA LYS A 356 0.05 8.76 0.97
C LYS A 356 -0.92 7.78 1.63
N ASN A 357 -0.62 7.43 2.87
CA ASN A 357 -1.40 6.53 3.69
C ASN A 357 -1.34 6.97 5.16
N ASN A 358 -2.10 6.30 6.02
CA ASN A 358 -2.15 6.54 7.46
C ASN A 358 -1.74 5.30 8.28
N TYR A 359 -0.94 4.42 7.69
CA TYR A 359 -0.47 3.23 8.39
C TYR A 359 0.49 3.61 9.51
N SER A 360 0.43 2.88 10.63
CA SER A 360 1.51 2.92 11.62
C SER A 360 2.81 2.49 10.94
N THR A 361 3.89 3.23 11.13
CA THR A 361 5.15 3.04 10.39
C THR A 361 6.30 2.72 11.33
N TRP A 362 7.09 1.72 10.95
CA TRP A 362 8.42 1.44 11.48
C TRP A 362 9.44 1.90 10.42
N LEU A 363 10.03 3.05 10.70
CA LEU A 363 10.98 3.73 9.81
C LEU A 363 12.36 3.11 9.92
N ALA A 364 12.97 2.69 8.82
CA ALA A 364 14.40 2.41 8.75
C ALA A 364 15.16 3.61 8.20
N HIS A 365 16.03 4.21 9.03
CA HIS A 365 16.91 5.30 8.64
C HIS A 365 18.19 5.30 9.47
N TYR A 366 19.27 4.81 8.89
CA TYR A 366 20.55 4.58 9.56
C TYR A 366 21.38 5.86 9.70
N THR A 367 20.97 6.70 10.64
CA THR A 367 21.55 8.02 10.92
C THR A 367 21.45 8.34 12.41
N SER A 368 22.19 9.34 12.89
CA SER A 368 22.10 9.79 14.28
C SER A 368 20.83 10.58 14.57
N ASN A 369 20.29 11.30 13.57
CA ASN A 369 19.03 12.05 13.66
C ASN A 369 18.28 11.85 12.34
N THR A 370 17.02 11.43 12.42
CA THR A 370 16.20 11.33 11.22
C THR A 370 15.66 12.70 10.83
N ASP A 371 15.70 12.97 9.53
CA ASP A 371 15.08 14.13 8.88
C ASP A 371 13.81 13.71 8.11
N TYR A 372 13.25 12.52 8.40
CA TYR A 372 11.98 12.08 7.85
C TYR A 372 10.84 12.92 8.42
N GLU A 373 10.09 13.59 7.54
CA GLU A 373 9.00 14.49 7.92
C GLU A 373 7.65 13.78 8.10
N GLY A 374 7.54 12.52 7.69
CA GLY A 374 6.34 11.71 7.87
C GLY A 374 6.17 11.21 9.30
N THR A 375 4.99 10.69 9.62
CA THR A 375 4.71 10.09 10.93
C THR A 375 5.25 8.67 11.01
N PHE A 376 5.85 8.33 12.14
CA PHE A 376 6.30 6.97 12.43
C PHE A 376 6.16 6.66 13.92
N LYS A 377 5.93 5.38 14.24
CA LYS A 377 5.80 4.89 15.62
C LYS A 377 7.12 4.36 16.15
N CYS A 378 7.89 3.70 15.30
CA CYS A 378 9.20 3.15 15.63
C CYS A 378 10.24 3.55 14.59
N TRP A 379 11.49 3.62 15.01
CA TRP A 379 12.64 3.95 14.17
C TRP A 379 13.78 2.94 14.37
N GLN A 380 14.12 2.21 13.32
CA GLN A 380 15.31 1.38 13.22
C GLN A 380 16.49 2.29 12.86
N ARG A 381 17.30 2.59 13.87
CA ARG A 381 18.36 3.61 13.78
C ARG A 381 19.64 3.07 13.15
N THR A 382 19.95 1.79 13.33
CA THR A 382 21.16 1.14 12.79
C THR A 382 21.04 -0.37 12.86
N SER A 383 21.70 -1.07 11.94
CA SER A 383 21.86 -2.54 11.93
C SER A 383 23.23 -2.99 12.50
N SER A 384 23.98 -2.10 13.16
CA SER A 384 25.37 -2.35 13.54
C SER A 384 25.60 -2.30 15.05
N ALA A 385 24.55 -2.45 15.87
CA ALA A 385 24.69 -2.45 17.31
C ALA A 385 25.29 -3.75 17.84
N LYS A 386 26.13 -3.64 18.86
CA LYS A 386 26.64 -4.77 19.65
C LYS A 386 26.07 -4.74 21.05
N ILE A 387 25.43 -5.82 21.46
CA ILE A 387 24.73 -5.97 22.73
C ILE A 387 25.26 -7.23 23.48
N PRO A 388 25.39 -7.20 24.80
CA PRO A 388 25.60 -8.41 25.58
C PRO A 388 24.48 -9.43 25.35
N GLY A 389 24.80 -10.70 25.21
CA GLY A 389 23.80 -11.75 24.94
C GLY A 389 23.68 -12.17 23.50
N ILE A 390 24.21 -11.38 22.53
CA ILE A 390 24.32 -11.75 21.12
C ILE A 390 25.80 -11.70 20.73
N THR A 391 26.36 -12.85 20.27
CA THR A 391 27.78 -12.97 20.00
C THR A 391 28.12 -13.20 18.52
N VAL A 392 27.17 -13.70 17.74
CA VAL A 392 27.43 -14.14 16.36
C VAL A 392 27.47 -12.95 15.39
N ASN A 393 26.54 -12.01 15.54
CA ASN A 393 26.39 -10.86 14.62
C ASN A 393 26.13 -9.56 15.39
N THR A 394 25.95 -8.48 14.65
CA THR A 394 25.30 -7.26 15.14
C THR A 394 23.81 -7.45 15.23
N VAL A 395 23.15 -6.52 15.89
CA VAL A 395 21.70 -6.47 16.02
C VAL A 395 21.21 -5.08 15.58
N ASP A 396 20.00 -5.01 15.11
CA ASP A 396 19.31 -3.78 14.81
C ASP A 396 18.91 -3.09 16.12
N PHE A 397 19.02 -1.76 16.13
CA PHE A 397 18.70 -0.92 17.29
C PHE A 397 17.48 -0.07 16.95
N ASP A 398 16.43 -0.25 17.75
CA ASP A 398 15.13 0.34 17.53
C ASP A 398 14.72 1.28 18.65
N ILE A 399 14.00 2.32 18.27
CA ILE A 399 13.43 3.31 19.16
C ILE A 399 11.93 3.41 18.83
N CYS A 400 11.07 3.10 19.79
CA CYS A 400 9.62 3.35 19.64
C CYS A 400 9.20 4.52 20.52
N TYR A 401 8.25 5.30 20.05
CA TYR A 401 7.72 6.49 20.74
C TYR A 401 6.40 6.14 21.44
N LYS A 402 6.25 6.62 22.70
CA LYS A 402 5.07 6.39 23.53
C LYS A 402 3.83 7.16 23.06
#